data_6af5517b5cd0acf13cbf5424f9b82299
#
_entry.id   6af5517b5cd0acf13cbf5424f9b82299
#
_cell.length_a   1.000
_cell.length_b   1.000
_cell.length_c   1.000
_cell.angle_alpha   90.00
_cell.angle_beta   90.00
_cell.angle_gamma   90.00
#
_symmetry.space_group_name_H-M   'P 1'
#
loop_
_entity.id
_entity.type
_entity.pdbx_description
1 polymer ?
#
loop_
_entity_poly.entity_id
_entity_poly.type
_entity_poly.pdbx_seq_one_letter_code
_entity_poly.pdbx_strand_id
1 'polypeptide(L)'
;MQLWFCADKHFSLWGIYLNTDKLTQVDDLVHFALREWTRLCVNVTEAEVERAKAQLKASILLSLDGTTAVAEDIGRQIVNTGRRMGPGEIERIVDHVSAKDVMDFANRKIWDQDIAISAVGSIEGLFDYARIRADMSRNF
;
A
#
# COMPACT_ATOMS: atom_id res chain seq x y z
N MET A 1 4.23 -11.24 -3.72
CA MET A 1 4.17 -9.82 -3.29
C MET A 1 2.95 -9.63 -2.43
N GLN A 2 3.10 -9.05 -1.28
CA GLN A 2 2.00 -8.77 -0.36
C GLN A 2 2.13 -7.33 0.14
N LEU A 3 1.09 -6.53 -0.04
CA LEU A 3 0.98 -5.21 0.56
C LEU A 3 0.47 -5.34 1.99
N TRP A 4 1.02 -4.55 2.88
CA TRP A 4 0.54 -4.44 4.25
C TRP A 4 0.40 -2.97 4.64
N PHE A 5 -0.57 -2.73 5.50
CA PHE A 5 -0.86 -1.41 6.05
C PHE A 5 -1.14 -1.55 7.54
N CYS A 6 -0.47 -0.77 8.34
CA CYS A 6 -0.73 -0.65 9.76
C CYS A 6 -0.94 0.83 10.08
N ALA A 7 -2.08 1.15 10.65
CA ALA A 7 -2.39 2.50 11.11
C ALA A 7 -2.77 2.48 12.59
N ASP A 8 -2.20 3.40 13.32
CA ASP A 8 -2.61 3.78 14.67
C ASP A 8 -3.04 5.26 14.65
N LYS A 9 -3.61 5.75 15.73
CA LYS A 9 -4.14 7.12 15.86
C LYS A 9 -3.13 8.21 15.46
N HIS A 10 -1.83 7.96 15.65
CA HIS A 10 -0.76 8.93 15.43
C HIS A 10 0.21 8.54 14.33
N PHE A 11 0.27 7.25 13.95
CA PHE A 11 1.24 6.74 12.99
C PHE A 11 0.57 5.80 12.01
N SER A 12 0.98 5.87 10.76
CA SER A 12 0.65 4.87 9.76
C SER A 12 1.91 4.39 9.09
N LEU A 13 2.05 3.08 9.00
CA LEU A 13 3.09 2.41 8.23
C LEU A 13 2.44 1.62 7.11
N TRP A 14 3.01 1.68 5.96
CA TRP A 14 2.60 0.87 4.82
C TRP A 14 3.84 0.36 4.09
N GLY A 15 3.72 -0.75 3.43
CA GLY A 15 4.87 -1.33 2.76
C GLY A 15 4.52 -2.54 1.91
N ILE A 16 5.54 -3.06 1.25
CA ILE A 16 5.46 -4.28 0.44
C ILE A 16 6.35 -5.35 1.06
N TYR A 17 5.79 -6.54 1.20
CA TYR A 17 6.54 -7.74 1.46
C TYR A 17 6.80 -8.46 0.15
N LEU A 18 8.07 -8.68 -0.16
CA LEU A 18 8.53 -9.36 -1.36
C LEU A 18 9.17 -10.68 -0.97
N ASN A 19 8.84 -11.75 -1.67
CA ASN A 19 9.45 -13.06 -1.49
C ASN A 19 9.83 -13.63 -2.85
N THR A 20 11.03 -14.17 -2.96
CA THR A 20 11.55 -14.83 -4.16
C THR A 20 12.41 -16.01 -3.79
N ASP A 21 12.37 -17.04 -4.61
CA ASP A 21 13.28 -18.19 -4.56
C ASP A 21 14.51 -18.01 -5.47
N LYS A 22 14.53 -16.92 -6.26
CA LYS A 22 15.61 -16.62 -7.21
C LYS A 22 16.62 -15.65 -6.59
N LEU A 23 17.69 -16.19 -6.08
CA LEU A 23 18.75 -15.45 -5.36
C LEU A 23 19.42 -14.36 -6.20
N THR A 24 19.51 -14.55 -7.53
CA THR A 24 20.17 -13.61 -8.45
C THR A 24 19.28 -12.45 -8.92
N GLN A 25 18.00 -12.41 -8.54
CA GLN A 25 17.03 -11.44 -9.02
C GLN A 25 16.40 -10.61 -7.88
N VAL A 26 17.03 -10.58 -6.71
CA VAL A 26 16.52 -9.83 -5.57
C VAL A 26 16.49 -8.32 -5.86
N ASP A 27 17.53 -7.83 -6.51
CA ASP A 27 17.63 -6.43 -6.89
C ASP A 27 16.57 -6.03 -7.93
N ASP A 28 16.41 -6.83 -8.97
CA ASP A 28 15.37 -6.60 -9.99
C ASP A 28 13.98 -6.56 -9.36
N LEU A 29 13.70 -7.44 -8.39
CA LEU A 29 12.41 -7.47 -7.71
C LEU A 29 12.14 -6.19 -6.94
N VAL A 30 13.14 -5.68 -6.21
CA VAL A 30 13.04 -4.40 -5.49
C VAL A 30 12.89 -3.25 -6.49
N HIS A 31 13.72 -3.20 -7.53
CA HIS A 31 13.65 -2.18 -8.57
C HIS A 31 12.27 -2.10 -9.22
N PHE A 32 11.70 -3.22 -9.66
CA PHE A 32 10.36 -3.23 -10.25
C PHE A 32 9.26 -2.83 -9.26
N ALA A 33 9.38 -3.20 -7.98
CA ALA A 33 8.43 -2.78 -6.96
C ALA A 33 8.45 -1.26 -6.76
N LEU A 34 9.64 -0.65 -6.65
CA LEU A 34 9.78 0.80 -6.50
C LEU A 34 9.35 1.55 -7.76
N ARG A 35 9.64 1.01 -8.93
CA ARG A 35 9.17 1.55 -10.20
C ARG A 35 7.64 1.62 -10.25
N GLU A 36 6.94 0.57 -9.83
CA GLU A 36 5.48 0.62 -9.75
C GLU A 36 4.96 1.63 -8.74
N TRP A 37 5.68 1.84 -7.63
CA TRP A 37 5.34 2.89 -6.68
C TRP A 37 5.50 4.30 -7.26
N THR A 38 6.62 4.57 -7.91
CA THR A 38 6.85 5.87 -8.54
C THR A 38 5.93 6.10 -9.74
N ARG A 39 5.52 5.04 -10.45
CA ARG A 39 4.51 5.12 -11.50
C ARG A 39 3.18 5.69 -10.98
N LEU A 40 2.77 5.35 -9.77
CA LEU A 40 1.55 5.88 -9.16
C LEU A 40 1.56 7.40 -9.01
N CYS A 41 2.72 8.02 -8.98
CA CYS A 41 2.85 9.48 -8.89
C CYS A 41 2.56 10.19 -10.21
N VAL A 42 2.73 9.48 -11.33
CA VAL A 42 2.70 10.09 -12.68
C VAL A 42 1.53 9.58 -13.51
N ASN A 43 1.24 8.29 -13.42
CA ASN A 43 0.29 7.66 -14.33
C ASN A 43 -0.56 6.60 -13.61
N VAL A 44 -1.79 6.98 -13.32
CA VAL A 44 -2.83 6.08 -12.78
C VAL A 44 -4.06 6.20 -13.65
N THR A 45 -4.57 5.10 -14.17
CA THR A 45 -5.77 5.10 -14.98
C THR A 45 -7.03 4.97 -14.12
N GLU A 46 -8.14 5.57 -14.55
CA GLU A 46 -9.43 5.41 -13.86
C GLU A 46 -9.87 3.93 -13.80
N ALA A 47 -9.56 3.13 -14.82
CA ALA A 47 -9.87 1.71 -14.83
C ALA A 47 -9.11 0.92 -13.74
N GLU A 48 -7.86 1.30 -13.44
CA GLU A 48 -7.11 0.72 -12.32
C GLU A 48 -7.73 1.09 -10.98
N VAL A 49 -8.14 2.35 -10.83
CA VAL A 49 -8.79 2.83 -9.60
C VAL A 49 -10.13 2.15 -9.39
N GLU A 50 -10.97 2.04 -10.41
CA GLU A 50 -12.27 1.35 -10.29
C GLU A 50 -12.11 -0.13 -9.94
N ARG A 51 -11.14 -0.81 -10.53
CA ARG A 51 -10.82 -2.20 -10.16
C ARG A 51 -10.35 -2.30 -8.70
N ALA A 52 -9.48 -1.39 -8.25
CA ALA A 52 -9.00 -1.36 -6.88
C ALA A 52 -10.12 -1.06 -5.88
N LYS A 53 -11.05 -0.15 -6.21
CA LYS A 53 -12.25 0.13 -5.41
C LYS A 53 -13.12 -1.12 -5.27
N ALA A 54 -13.42 -1.80 -6.37
CA ALA A 54 -14.21 -3.03 -6.35
C ALA A 54 -13.55 -4.11 -5.48
N GLN A 55 -12.24 -4.30 -5.62
CA GLN A 55 -11.47 -5.24 -4.81
C GLN A 55 -11.49 -4.86 -3.33
N LEU A 56 -11.30 -3.59 -2.99
CA LEU A 56 -11.31 -3.09 -1.61
C LEU A 56 -12.67 -3.31 -0.96
N LYS A 57 -13.77 -2.96 -1.64
CA LYS A 57 -15.13 -3.17 -1.14
C LYS A 57 -15.42 -4.65 -0.87
N ALA A 58 -15.08 -5.52 -1.83
CA ALA A 58 -15.24 -6.96 -1.66
C ALA A 58 -14.40 -7.49 -0.47
N SER A 59 -13.17 -7.03 -0.33
CA SER A 59 -12.29 -7.42 0.77
C SER A 59 -12.85 -7.00 2.14
N ILE A 60 -13.39 -5.78 2.26
CA ILE A 60 -14.01 -5.29 3.49
C ILE A 60 -15.21 -6.15 3.86
N LEU A 61 -16.10 -6.43 2.92
CA LEU A 61 -17.27 -7.28 3.18
C LEU A 61 -16.88 -8.69 3.61
N LEU A 62 -15.91 -9.29 2.93
CA LEU A 62 -15.40 -10.63 3.27
C LEU A 62 -14.68 -10.67 4.63
N SER A 63 -14.01 -9.58 5.00
CA SER A 63 -13.32 -9.50 6.29
C SER A 63 -14.26 -9.42 7.49
N LEU A 64 -15.50 -9.05 7.28
CA LEU A 64 -16.54 -8.93 8.32
C LEU A 64 -17.38 -10.22 8.47
N ASP A 65 -16.89 -11.34 7.96
CA ASP A 65 -17.55 -12.63 8.10
C ASP A 65 -17.26 -13.22 9.50
N GLY A 66 -18.25 -13.08 10.38
CA GLY A 66 -18.19 -13.59 11.75
C GLY A 66 -18.16 -12.51 12.85
N THR A 67 -18.67 -12.87 14.00
CA THR A 67 -18.87 -11.96 15.13
C THR A 67 -17.56 -11.42 15.72
N THR A 68 -16.51 -12.23 15.75
CA THR A 68 -15.18 -11.82 16.24
C THR A 68 -14.57 -10.76 15.33
N ALA A 69 -14.59 -10.97 14.01
CA ALA A 69 -14.07 -10.02 13.05
C ALA A 69 -14.82 -8.68 13.09
N VAL A 70 -16.14 -8.74 13.24
CA VAL A 70 -16.97 -7.54 13.41
C VAL A 70 -16.63 -6.80 14.71
N ALA A 71 -16.44 -7.52 15.82
CA ALA A 71 -16.09 -6.90 17.10
C ALA A 71 -14.70 -6.25 17.07
N GLU A 72 -13.72 -6.89 16.45
CA GLU A 72 -12.39 -6.31 16.23
C GLU A 72 -12.42 -5.07 15.35
N ASP A 73 -13.20 -5.10 14.27
CA ASP A 73 -13.38 -3.95 13.38
C ASP A 73 -13.99 -2.76 14.11
N ILE A 74 -15.05 -3.00 14.88
CA ILE A 74 -15.68 -1.97 15.72
C ILE A 74 -14.66 -1.38 16.70
N GLY A 75 -13.94 -2.22 17.42
CA GLY A 75 -12.95 -1.79 18.40
C GLY A 75 -11.86 -0.93 17.75
N ARG A 76 -11.31 -1.37 16.63
CA ARG A 76 -10.29 -0.65 15.88
C ARG A 76 -10.79 0.70 15.37
N GLN A 77 -11.99 0.75 14.81
CA GLN A 77 -12.58 1.99 14.33
C GLN A 77 -12.81 2.99 15.47
N ILE A 78 -13.34 2.56 16.60
CA ILE A 78 -13.58 3.44 17.76
C ILE A 78 -12.26 4.00 18.30
N VAL A 79 -11.24 3.17 18.42
CA VAL A 79 -9.91 3.60 18.90
C VAL A 79 -9.27 4.62 17.95
N ASN A 80 -9.37 4.40 16.64
CA ASN A 80 -8.68 5.23 15.65
C ASN A 80 -9.46 6.48 15.27
N THR A 81 -10.79 6.40 15.17
CA THR A 81 -11.63 7.47 14.62
C THR A 81 -12.67 8.03 15.59
N GLY A 82 -12.81 7.41 16.77
CA GLY A 82 -13.81 7.79 17.78
C GLY A 82 -15.24 7.33 17.44
N ARG A 83 -15.47 6.72 16.27
CA ARG A 83 -16.80 6.24 15.86
C ARG A 83 -16.71 5.01 14.97
N ARG A 84 -17.83 4.31 14.87
CA ARG A 84 -17.99 3.23 13.90
C ARG A 84 -18.52 3.79 12.58
N MET A 85 -17.91 3.38 11.48
CA MET A 85 -18.42 3.55 10.13
C MET A 85 -18.97 2.21 9.63
N GLY A 86 -20.22 2.20 9.18
CA GLY A 86 -20.80 1.00 8.58
C GLY A 86 -20.24 0.73 7.18
N PRO A 87 -20.35 -0.51 6.67
CA PRO A 87 -19.84 -0.87 5.34
C PRO A 87 -20.34 0.06 4.23
N GLY A 88 -21.61 0.42 4.21
CA GLY A 88 -22.17 1.33 3.21
C GLY A 88 -21.67 2.78 3.32
N GLU A 89 -21.19 3.22 4.47
CA GLU A 89 -20.51 4.51 4.62
C GLU A 89 -19.10 4.44 4.04
N ILE A 90 -18.38 3.35 4.30
CA ILE A 90 -17.05 3.11 3.75
C ILE A 90 -17.11 3.01 2.23
N GLU A 91 -18.10 2.28 1.69
CA GLU A 91 -18.33 2.18 0.24
C GLU A 91 -18.48 3.55 -0.40
N ARG A 92 -19.31 4.42 0.19
CA ARG A 92 -19.50 5.78 -0.33
C ARG A 92 -18.21 6.61 -0.31
N ILE A 93 -17.40 6.48 0.72
CA ILE A 93 -16.10 7.16 0.80
C ILE A 93 -15.16 6.65 -0.30
N VAL A 94 -15.09 5.33 -0.47
CA VAL A 94 -14.25 4.69 -1.50
C VAL A 94 -14.69 5.12 -2.91
N ASP A 95 -15.99 5.23 -3.17
CA ASP A 95 -16.52 5.64 -4.48
C ASP A 95 -16.10 7.06 -4.90
N HIS A 96 -15.86 7.94 -3.96
CA HIS A 96 -15.44 9.32 -4.25
C HIS A 96 -13.95 9.47 -4.61
N VAL A 97 -13.14 8.43 -4.39
CA VAL A 97 -11.71 8.48 -4.72
C VAL A 97 -11.51 8.47 -6.23
N SER A 98 -10.82 9.45 -6.76
CA SER A 98 -10.46 9.56 -8.19
C SER A 98 -9.00 9.16 -8.44
N ALA A 99 -8.63 8.94 -9.72
CA ALA A 99 -7.24 8.70 -10.09
C ALA A 99 -6.34 9.88 -9.71
N LYS A 100 -6.87 11.10 -9.79
CA LYS A 100 -6.15 12.30 -9.36
C LYS A 100 -5.84 12.27 -7.87
N ASP A 101 -6.78 11.87 -7.02
CA ASP A 101 -6.57 11.77 -5.57
C ASP A 101 -5.46 10.75 -5.24
N VAL A 102 -5.43 9.64 -5.97
CA VAL A 102 -4.37 8.63 -5.83
C VAL A 102 -3.00 9.20 -6.22
N MET A 103 -2.90 9.89 -7.37
CA MET A 103 -1.66 10.54 -7.80
C MET A 103 -1.21 11.64 -6.84
N ASP A 104 -2.11 12.49 -6.38
CA ASP A 104 -1.81 13.54 -5.42
C ASP A 104 -1.33 12.98 -4.06
N PHE A 105 -1.92 11.87 -3.61
CA PHE A 105 -1.45 11.17 -2.43
C PHE A 105 -0.07 10.55 -2.64
N ALA A 106 0.14 9.87 -3.77
CA ALA A 106 1.40 9.24 -4.12
C ALA A 106 2.54 10.27 -4.21
N ASN A 107 2.29 11.42 -4.84
CA ASN A 107 3.26 12.51 -4.92
C ASN A 107 3.66 13.06 -3.54
N ARG A 108 2.74 13.09 -2.59
CA ARG A 108 3.03 13.59 -1.23
C ARG A 108 3.71 12.56 -0.33
N LYS A 109 3.46 11.25 -0.57
CA LYS A 109 3.82 10.20 0.37
C LYS A 109 4.82 9.18 -0.17
N ILE A 110 5.02 9.14 -1.48
CA ILE A 110 5.90 8.18 -2.15
C ILE A 110 7.04 8.89 -2.85
N TRP A 111 6.71 9.91 -3.64
CA TRP A 111 7.71 10.58 -4.47
C TRP A 111 8.84 11.16 -3.63
N ASP A 112 10.06 10.72 -3.94
CA ASP A 112 11.31 11.18 -3.31
C ASP A 112 11.32 11.06 -1.76
N GLN A 113 10.54 10.12 -1.20
CA GLN A 113 10.52 9.88 0.24
C GLN A 113 11.55 8.83 0.64
N ASP A 114 12.04 8.92 1.87
CA ASP A 114 12.90 7.90 2.44
C ASP A 114 12.12 6.63 2.72
N ILE A 115 12.74 5.50 2.42
CA ILE A 115 12.18 4.17 2.62
C ILE A 115 13.01 3.40 3.64
N ALA A 116 12.38 2.49 4.36
CA ALA A 116 13.06 1.52 5.19
C ALA A 116 13.06 0.15 4.48
N ILE A 117 14.20 -0.51 4.45
CA ILE A 117 14.37 -1.81 3.81
C ILE A 117 14.91 -2.79 4.85
N SER A 118 14.30 -3.95 4.91
CA SER A 118 14.81 -5.09 5.68
C SER A 118 14.75 -6.32 4.78
N ALA A 119 15.86 -7.05 4.71
CA ALA A 119 15.95 -8.26 3.91
C ALA A 119 16.57 -9.40 4.72
N VAL A 120 16.07 -10.61 4.53
CA VAL A 120 16.54 -11.82 5.20
C VAL A 120 16.74 -12.92 4.16
N GLY A 121 17.90 -13.56 4.20
CA GLY A 121 18.30 -14.63 3.28
C GLY A 121 19.60 -14.32 2.55
N SER A 122 19.78 -14.86 1.35
CA SER A 122 20.92 -14.54 0.49
C SER A 122 20.69 -13.18 -0.17
N ILE A 123 21.29 -12.16 0.40
CA ILE A 123 21.09 -10.74 0.02
C ILE A 123 22.30 -10.15 -0.70
N GLU A 124 23.27 -10.96 -1.08
CA GLU A 124 24.51 -10.52 -1.74
C GLU A 124 24.26 -9.81 -3.08
N GLY A 125 23.13 -10.10 -3.74
CA GLY A 125 22.70 -9.44 -4.97
C GLY A 125 21.88 -8.17 -4.76
N LEU A 126 21.56 -7.79 -3.52
CA LEU A 126 20.80 -6.57 -3.23
C LEU A 126 21.75 -5.36 -3.25
N PHE A 127 21.36 -4.32 -3.98
CA PHE A 127 22.12 -3.07 -4.00
C PHE A 127 22.08 -2.34 -2.65
N ASP A 128 23.03 -1.43 -2.48
CA ASP A 128 23.08 -0.58 -1.29
C ASP A 128 21.84 0.35 -1.22
N TYR A 129 21.58 0.83 0.00
CA TYR A 129 20.43 1.70 0.28
C TYR A 129 20.42 2.97 -0.56
N ALA A 130 21.58 3.59 -0.80
CA ALA A 130 21.65 4.85 -1.52
C ALA A 130 21.20 4.69 -2.98
N ARG A 131 21.56 3.58 -3.60
CA ARG A 131 21.13 3.26 -4.96
C ARG A 131 19.63 2.94 -5.02
N ILE A 132 19.14 2.12 -4.10
CA ILE A 132 17.71 1.78 -4.03
C ILE A 132 16.89 3.05 -3.74
N ARG A 133 17.33 3.90 -2.82
CA ARG A 133 16.67 5.16 -2.50
C ARG A 133 16.60 6.11 -3.71
N ALA A 134 17.63 6.13 -4.55
CA ALA A 134 17.65 6.96 -5.76
C ALA A 134 16.55 6.57 -6.76
N ASP A 135 16.05 5.36 -6.75
CA ASP A 135 14.95 4.94 -7.61
C ASP A 135 13.60 5.57 -7.22
N MET A 136 13.47 6.10 -5.99
CA MET A 136 12.25 6.78 -5.53
C MET A 136 12.01 8.15 -6.17
N SER A 137 13.03 8.75 -6.79
CA SER A 137 12.94 10.04 -7.49
C SER A 137 13.10 9.94 -9.01
N ARG A 138 13.17 8.72 -9.56
CA ARG A 138 13.29 8.50 -11.00
C ARG A 138 11.92 8.43 -11.67
N ASN A 139 11.74 9.26 -12.69
CA ASN A 139 10.68 9.08 -13.69
C ASN A 139 11.16 8.04 -14.71
N PHE A 140 10.44 6.93 -14.79
CA PHE A 140 10.70 5.87 -15.78
C PHE A 140 9.80 6.03 -17.00
#